data_905f21c58a16881aa5e3836ffdea55d7
#
_entry.id   905f21c58a16881aa5e3836ffdea55d7
#
_cell.length_a   1.000
_cell.length_b   1.000
_cell.length_c   1.000
_cell.angle_alpha   90.00
_cell.angle_beta   90.00
_cell.angle_gamma   90.00
#
_symmetry.space_group_name_H-M   'P 1'
#
loop_
_entity.id
_entity.type
_entity.pdbx_description
1 polymer ?
#
loop_
_entity_poly.entity_id
_entity_poly.type
_entity_poly.pdbx_seq_one_letter_code
_entity_poly.pdbx_strand_id
1 'polypeptide(L)'
;MIAVKNVSKSFDGNQVLKNVSTIFETGKTNMIIGASGSGKTVLMKSVIGLHRIDAGRIEYDGRNLPDMKMSNIRTLRREVGMLFQGSALFDSLSVLENVMYPLEMFSLTSKEEMIERAYFCLKHVDLDEKAYGLAPSEISGGMQKRVAIARAIVLQPKYLFCDEPNSGLDPKTSLIIDQLISQITHEFNITTIINSHDMNSVMEIGENIIFIEQGEKAWEGNKDDIFHVDNEALNNFVFASELYKQVKKANQ
;
A
#
# COMPACT_ATOMS: atom_id res chain seq x y z
N MET A 1 9.34 -6.21 8.63
CA MET A 1 10.25 -5.70 7.58
C MET A 1 10.20 -6.60 6.36
N ILE A 2 10.24 -6.02 5.16
CA ILE A 2 10.34 -6.79 3.90
C ILE A 2 11.62 -6.36 3.17
N ALA A 3 12.50 -7.33 2.84
CA ALA A 3 13.70 -7.07 2.07
C ALA A 3 13.55 -7.63 0.64
N VAL A 4 13.75 -6.79 -0.34
CA VAL A 4 13.80 -7.11 -1.77
C VAL A 4 15.26 -7.09 -2.20
N LYS A 5 15.75 -8.18 -2.77
CA LYS A 5 17.17 -8.34 -3.11
C LYS A 5 17.32 -8.82 -4.54
N ASN A 6 17.86 -7.96 -5.40
CA ASN A 6 18.20 -8.23 -6.80
C ASN A 6 17.01 -8.83 -7.60
N VAL A 7 15.81 -8.31 -7.36
CA VAL A 7 14.57 -8.84 -7.97
C VAL A 7 14.48 -8.42 -9.43
N SER A 8 14.30 -9.42 -10.30
CA SER A 8 14.04 -9.24 -11.72
C SER A 8 12.77 -9.94 -12.13
N LYS A 9 12.02 -9.34 -13.07
CA LYS A 9 10.79 -9.90 -13.63
C LYS A 9 10.59 -9.52 -15.08
N SER A 10 10.27 -10.52 -15.90
CA SER A 10 9.95 -10.36 -17.31
C SER A 10 8.57 -10.93 -17.64
N PHE A 11 7.94 -10.40 -18.68
CA PHE A 11 6.74 -10.91 -19.29
C PHE A 11 6.95 -10.97 -20.81
N ASP A 12 6.72 -12.12 -21.42
CA ASP A 12 6.84 -12.35 -22.87
C ASP A 12 8.19 -11.83 -23.45
N GLY A 13 9.28 -12.05 -22.71
CA GLY A 13 10.62 -11.62 -23.09
C GLY A 13 10.95 -10.14 -22.80
N ASN A 14 9.97 -9.34 -22.38
CA ASN A 14 10.19 -7.96 -21.97
C ASN A 14 10.51 -7.86 -20.47
N GLN A 15 11.69 -7.39 -20.12
CA GLN A 15 12.11 -7.24 -18.73
C GLN A 15 11.53 -5.97 -18.12
N VAL A 16 10.57 -6.15 -17.17
CA VAL A 16 9.84 -5.06 -16.51
C VAL A 16 10.50 -4.65 -15.19
N LEU A 17 11.13 -5.58 -14.46
CA LEU A 17 11.93 -5.27 -13.28
C LEU A 17 13.35 -5.77 -13.51
N LYS A 18 14.34 -4.90 -13.21
CA LYS A 18 15.74 -5.12 -13.46
C LYS A 18 16.55 -4.95 -12.18
N ASN A 19 16.86 -6.06 -11.53
CA ASN A 19 17.76 -6.10 -10.36
C ASN A 19 17.39 -5.12 -9.23
N VAL A 20 16.08 -5.00 -8.92
CA VAL A 20 15.58 -4.08 -7.89
C VAL A 20 15.95 -4.60 -6.50
N SER A 21 16.58 -3.73 -5.69
CA SER A 21 16.90 -4.02 -4.29
C SER A 21 16.47 -2.87 -3.39
N THR A 22 15.71 -3.17 -2.33
CA THR A 22 15.24 -2.17 -1.35
C THR A 22 14.78 -2.85 -0.06
N ILE A 23 14.57 -2.08 0.99
CA ILE A 23 14.04 -2.52 2.27
C ILE A 23 12.79 -1.71 2.59
N PHE A 24 11.67 -2.39 2.81
CA PHE A 24 10.46 -1.78 3.38
C PHE A 24 10.50 -1.92 4.90
N GLU A 25 10.64 -0.79 5.56
CA GLU A 25 10.83 -0.72 7.01
C GLU A 25 9.52 -0.89 7.78
N THR A 26 9.59 -1.57 8.94
CA THR A 26 8.45 -1.74 9.84
C THR A 26 8.15 -0.45 10.57
N GLY A 27 6.86 -0.17 10.78
CA GLY A 27 6.38 1.04 11.46
C GLY A 27 6.52 2.30 10.63
N LYS A 28 6.80 2.17 9.33
CA LYS A 28 6.92 3.29 8.39
C LYS A 28 5.99 3.15 7.18
N THR A 29 5.63 4.30 6.62
CA THR A 29 5.02 4.40 5.31
C THR A 29 6.12 4.35 4.24
N ASN A 30 6.24 3.19 3.58
CA ASN A 30 7.18 2.99 2.48
C ASN A 30 6.47 3.25 1.16
N MET A 31 6.92 4.20 0.37
CA MET A 31 6.28 4.59 -0.88
C MET A 31 7.07 4.13 -2.10
N ILE A 32 6.39 3.53 -3.06
CA ILE A 32 6.94 3.23 -4.38
C ILE A 32 6.38 4.27 -5.36
N ILE A 33 7.24 5.13 -5.88
CA ILE A 33 6.86 6.20 -6.80
C ILE A 33 7.52 6.03 -8.17
N GLY A 34 7.00 6.74 -9.17
CA GLY A 34 7.51 6.73 -10.55
C GLY A 34 6.41 6.91 -11.58
N ALA A 35 6.79 7.12 -12.83
CA ALA A 35 5.86 7.30 -13.94
C ALA A 35 4.95 6.09 -14.19
N SER A 36 3.84 6.28 -14.88
CA SER A 36 3.01 5.16 -15.34
C SER A 36 3.84 4.22 -16.22
N GLY A 37 3.72 2.92 -16.01
CA GLY A 37 4.50 1.90 -16.74
C GLY A 37 5.94 1.71 -16.26
N SER A 38 6.43 2.40 -15.22
CA SER A 38 7.81 2.26 -14.72
C SER A 38 8.10 0.92 -14.02
N GLY A 39 7.08 0.11 -13.69
CA GLY A 39 7.23 -1.18 -13.02
C GLY A 39 6.71 -1.24 -11.58
N LYS A 40 6.22 -0.14 -10.99
CA LYS A 40 5.73 -0.06 -9.59
C LYS A 40 4.73 -1.16 -9.22
N THR A 41 3.64 -1.27 -9.98
CA THR A 41 2.60 -2.27 -9.73
C THR A 41 3.13 -3.71 -9.88
N VAL A 42 4.07 -3.93 -10.81
CA VAL A 42 4.73 -5.23 -10.97
C VAL A 42 5.60 -5.54 -9.76
N LEU A 43 6.36 -4.56 -9.24
CA LEU A 43 7.14 -4.71 -8.01
C LEU A 43 6.23 -5.06 -6.83
N MET A 44 5.18 -4.27 -6.59
CA MET A 44 4.22 -4.53 -5.51
C MET A 44 3.59 -5.92 -5.63
N LYS A 45 3.08 -6.30 -6.81
CA LYS A 45 2.49 -7.62 -7.06
C LYS A 45 3.50 -8.76 -6.88
N SER A 46 4.77 -8.54 -7.21
CA SER A 46 5.85 -9.50 -6.97
C SER A 46 6.14 -9.66 -5.48
N VAL A 47 6.17 -8.53 -4.74
CA VAL A 47 6.37 -8.55 -3.29
C VAL A 47 5.23 -9.30 -2.58
N ILE A 48 3.98 -9.06 -2.94
CA ILE A 48 2.81 -9.77 -2.37
C ILE A 48 2.79 -11.27 -2.78
N GLY A 49 3.54 -11.65 -3.82
CA GLY A 49 3.57 -13.02 -4.33
C GLY A 49 2.47 -13.35 -5.33
N LEU A 50 1.86 -12.32 -5.95
CA LEU A 50 0.93 -12.48 -7.08
C LEU A 50 1.66 -12.71 -8.39
N HIS A 51 2.89 -12.22 -8.53
CA HIS A 51 3.80 -12.54 -9.62
C HIS A 51 5.02 -13.30 -9.07
N ARG A 52 5.34 -14.43 -9.70
CA ARG A 52 6.59 -15.13 -9.42
C ARG A 52 7.74 -14.33 -10.04
N ILE A 53 8.77 -14.05 -9.24
CA ILE A 53 10.00 -13.40 -9.74
C ILE A 53 10.84 -14.38 -10.56
N ASP A 54 11.63 -13.85 -11.50
CA ASP A 54 12.52 -14.64 -12.35
C ASP A 54 13.91 -14.79 -11.72
N ALA A 55 14.34 -13.80 -10.93
CA ALA A 55 15.58 -13.84 -10.16
C ALA A 55 15.48 -12.98 -8.90
N GLY A 56 16.36 -13.20 -7.93
CA GLY A 56 16.46 -12.45 -6.69
C GLY A 56 15.73 -13.12 -5.52
N ARG A 57 15.46 -12.34 -4.46
CA ARG A 57 14.80 -12.79 -3.23
C ARG A 57 13.84 -11.73 -2.72
N ILE A 58 12.76 -12.18 -2.08
CA ILE A 58 11.82 -11.33 -1.34
C ILE A 58 11.65 -11.97 0.05
N GLU A 59 12.15 -11.30 1.07
CA GLU A 59 12.22 -11.85 2.42
C GLU A 59 11.27 -11.10 3.36
N TYR A 60 10.35 -11.81 3.97
CA TYR A 60 9.45 -11.36 5.02
C TYR A 60 9.99 -11.77 6.38
N ASP A 61 10.60 -10.85 7.13
CA ASP A 61 11.28 -11.13 8.39
C ASP A 61 12.19 -12.36 8.29
N GLY A 62 13.03 -12.42 7.24
CA GLY A 62 13.96 -13.51 6.96
C GLY A 62 13.36 -14.72 6.24
N ARG A 63 12.04 -14.77 6.03
CA ARG A 63 11.35 -15.85 5.30
C ARG A 63 11.34 -15.53 3.79
N ASN A 64 12.13 -16.24 2.98
CA ASN A 64 12.17 -16.01 1.53
C ASN A 64 10.90 -16.52 0.84
N LEU A 65 10.09 -15.61 0.28
CA LEU A 65 8.80 -15.92 -0.36
C LEU A 65 8.90 -16.97 -1.48
N PRO A 66 9.85 -16.88 -2.45
CA PRO A 66 9.99 -17.90 -3.49
C PRO A 66 10.20 -19.34 -3.01
N ASP A 67 10.77 -19.52 -1.82
CA ASP A 67 11.10 -20.83 -1.27
C ASP A 67 10.00 -21.36 -0.32
N MET A 68 8.93 -20.57 -0.08
CA MET A 68 7.87 -20.96 0.85
C MET A 68 7.01 -22.09 0.29
N LYS A 69 6.71 -23.06 1.15
CA LYS A 69 5.66 -24.07 0.90
C LYS A 69 4.28 -23.40 0.96
N MET A 70 3.29 -24.00 0.29
CA MET A 70 1.92 -23.47 0.24
C MET A 70 1.30 -23.23 1.62
N SER A 71 1.62 -24.07 2.62
CA SER A 71 1.17 -23.86 4.01
C SER A 71 1.68 -22.51 4.57
N ASN A 72 2.95 -22.20 4.35
CA ASN A 72 3.59 -20.98 4.83
C ASN A 72 3.10 -19.75 4.05
N ILE A 73 2.81 -19.89 2.76
CA ILE A 73 2.19 -18.84 1.96
C ILE A 73 0.78 -18.51 2.49
N ARG A 74 -0.02 -19.50 2.89
CA ARG A 74 -1.32 -19.27 3.53
C ARG A 74 -1.19 -18.48 4.84
N THR A 75 -0.19 -18.83 5.66
CA THR A 75 0.11 -18.09 6.90
C THR A 75 0.52 -16.66 6.58
N LEU A 76 1.42 -16.45 5.62
CA LEU A 76 1.83 -15.10 5.20
C LEU A 76 0.65 -14.27 4.72
N ARG A 77 -0.28 -14.86 3.94
CA ARG A 77 -1.48 -14.14 3.45
C ARG A 77 -2.40 -13.63 4.56
N ARG A 78 -2.40 -14.28 5.73
CA ARG A 78 -3.13 -13.78 6.91
C ARG A 78 -2.42 -12.60 7.57
N GLU A 79 -1.10 -12.50 7.39
CA GLU A 79 -0.28 -11.39 7.88
C GLU A 79 -0.30 -10.17 6.93
N VAL A 80 -0.94 -10.28 5.75
CA VAL A 80 -0.99 -9.24 4.70
C VAL A 80 -2.39 -8.66 4.60
N GLY A 81 -2.50 -7.33 4.75
CA GLY A 81 -3.66 -6.54 4.37
C GLY A 81 -3.46 -5.92 2.99
N MET A 82 -4.53 -5.77 2.21
CA MET A 82 -4.48 -5.15 0.88
C MET A 82 -5.59 -4.15 0.68
N LEU A 83 -5.21 -2.93 0.30
CA LEU A 83 -6.10 -1.89 -0.21
C LEU A 83 -5.89 -1.74 -1.71
N PHE A 84 -6.90 -2.12 -2.48
CA PHE A 84 -6.89 -2.02 -3.94
C PHE A 84 -7.30 -0.63 -4.43
N GLN A 85 -6.85 -0.23 -5.60
CA GLN A 85 -7.16 1.05 -6.23
C GLN A 85 -8.69 1.33 -6.26
N GLY A 86 -9.51 0.38 -6.65
CA GLY A 86 -10.98 0.47 -6.73
C GLY A 86 -11.71 0.07 -5.43
N SER A 87 -11.04 0.04 -4.25
CA SER A 87 -11.56 -0.48 -2.97
C SER A 87 -11.92 -1.98 -3.01
N ALA A 88 -12.36 -2.51 -4.13
CA ALA A 88 -12.74 -3.91 -4.37
C ALA A 88 -13.69 -4.46 -3.28
N LEU A 89 -14.66 -3.67 -2.87
CA LEU A 89 -15.73 -4.12 -1.96
C LEU A 89 -16.67 -5.07 -2.73
N PHE A 90 -17.25 -6.00 -1.99
CA PHE A 90 -18.27 -6.89 -2.53
C PHE A 90 -19.63 -6.16 -2.51
N ASP A 91 -20.19 -5.89 -3.67
CA ASP A 91 -21.46 -5.15 -3.81
C ASP A 91 -22.66 -5.90 -3.23
N SER A 92 -22.57 -7.23 -3.12
CA SER A 92 -23.60 -8.10 -2.51
C SER A 92 -23.57 -8.14 -0.99
N LEU A 93 -22.56 -7.53 -0.36
CA LEU A 93 -22.37 -7.51 1.08
C LEU A 93 -22.54 -6.09 1.62
N SER A 94 -23.06 -5.97 2.83
CA SER A 94 -23.07 -4.71 3.57
C SER A 94 -21.63 -4.25 3.92
N VAL A 95 -21.50 -3.03 4.38
CA VAL A 95 -20.24 -2.47 4.92
C VAL A 95 -19.65 -3.38 6.01
N LEU A 96 -20.46 -3.77 6.99
CA LEU A 96 -20.03 -4.65 8.08
C LEU A 96 -19.57 -6.01 7.56
N GLU A 97 -20.36 -6.65 6.70
CA GLU A 97 -20.02 -7.95 6.12
C GLU A 97 -18.76 -7.89 5.27
N ASN A 98 -18.52 -6.80 4.52
CA ASN A 98 -17.27 -6.59 3.80
C ASN A 98 -16.05 -6.62 4.75
N VAL A 99 -16.15 -5.98 5.92
CA VAL A 99 -15.05 -5.97 6.89
C VAL A 99 -14.92 -7.31 7.59
N MET A 100 -16.01 -8.02 7.85
CA MET A 100 -16.01 -9.35 8.46
C MET A 100 -15.48 -10.45 7.54
N TYR A 101 -15.60 -10.29 6.21
CA TYR A 101 -15.27 -11.31 5.23
C TYR A 101 -13.89 -11.98 5.40
N PRO A 102 -12.77 -11.26 5.65
CA PRO A 102 -11.49 -11.90 5.93
C PRO A 102 -11.49 -12.74 7.23
N LEU A 103 -12.25 -12.32 8.25
CA LEU A 103 -12.37 -13.10 9.49
C LEU A 103 -13.09 -14.42 9.24
N GLU A 104 -14.17 -14.42 8.46
CA GLU A 104 -14.88 -15.65 8.07
C GLU A 104 -14.00 -16.62 7.29
N MET A 105 -13.11 -16.10 6.44
CA MET A 105 -12.20 -16.91 5.64
C MET A 105 -11.01 -17.49 6.40
N PHE A 106 -10.53 -16.80 7.44
CA PHE A 106 -9.22 -17.09 8.04
C PHE A 106 -9.23 -17.23 9.57
N SER A 107 -10.32 -16.87 10.25
CA SER A 107 -10.43 -16.97 11.69
C SER A 107 -11.19 -18.23 12.13
N LEU A 108 -10.96 -18.65 13.36
CA LEU A 108 -11.72 -19.70 14.05
C LEU A 108 -12.50 -19.14 15.24
N THR A 109 -12.61 -17.81 15.32
CA THR A 109 -13.33 -17.12 16.40
C THR A 109 -14.85 -17.20 16.22
N SER A 110 -15.62 -16.91 17.27
CA SER A 110 -17.07 -16.85 17.21
C SER A 110 -17.58 -15.72 16.33
N LYS A 111 -18.83 -15.77 15.90
CA LYS A 111 -19.44 -14.71 15.10
C LYS A 111 -19.49 -13.39 15.87
N GLU A 112 -19.76 -13.46 17.16
CA GLU A 112 -19.79 -12.32 18.07
C GLU A 112 -18.43 -11.61 18.12
N GLU A 113 -17.33 -12.35 18.29
CA GLU A 113 -15.97 -11.80 18.27
C GLU A 113 -15.60 -11.19 16.91
N MET A 114 -16.06 -11.78 15.80
CA MET A 114 -15.86 -11.23 14.46
C MET A 114 -16.58 -9.89 14.29
N ILE A 115 -17.82 -9.79 14.78
CA ILE A 115 -18.61 -8.55 14.77
C ILE A 115 -17.92 -7.47 15.59
N GLU A 116 -17.52 -7.77 16.84
CA GLU A 116 -16.82 -6.82 17.72
C GLU A 116 -15.53 -6.31 17.05
N ARG A 117 -14.75 -7.21 16.45
CA ARG A 117 -13.52 -6.83 15.74
C ARG A 117 -13.81 -5.96 14.52
N ALA A 118 -14.84 -6.25 13.74
CA ALA A 118 -15.23 -5.45 12.59
C ALA A 118 -15.73 -4.05 13.03
N TYR A 119 -16.54 -3.97 14.09
CA TYR A 119 -16.95 -2.69 14.68
C TYR A 119 -15.75 -1.87 15.14
N PHE A 120 -14.79 -2.48 15.83
CA PHE A 120 -13.55 -1.82 16.22
C PHE A 120 -12.84 -1.21 15.00
N CYS A 121 -12.67 -1.96 13.91
CA CYS A 121 -12.00 -1.47 12.70
C CYS A 121 -12.78 -0.36 12.00
N LEU A 122 -14.12 -0.48 11.90
CA LEU A 122 -14.98 0.53 11.30
C LEU A 122 -14.94 1.85 12.08
N LYS A 123 -14.98 1.78 13.41
CA LYS A 123 -14.82 2.95 14.28
C LYS A 123 -13.44 3.57 14.15
N HIS A 124 -12.41 2.75 14.00
CA HIS A 124 -11.01 3.20 13.86
C HIS A 124 -10.76 3.99 12.57
N VAL A 125 -11.53 3.69 11.51
CA VAL A 125 -11.51 4.47 10.27
C VAL A 125 -12.52 5.61 10.25
N ASP A 126 -13.09 5.97 11.39
CA ASP A 126 -14.06 7.07 11.58
C ASP A 126 -15.25 6.97 10.61
N LEU A 127 -15.89 5.78 10.57
CA LEU A 127 -17.12 5.55 9.81
C LEU A 127 -18.33 5.55 10.75
N ASP A 128 -19.39 6.33 10.39
CA ASP A 128 -20.64 6.40 11.15
C ASP A 128 -21.31 5.02 11.20
N GLU A 129 -21.77 4.59 12.38
CA GLU A 129 -22.44 3.30 12.59
C GLU A 129 -23.71 3.13 11.71
N LYS A 130 -24.36 4.24 11.34
CA LYS A 130 -25.49 4.24 10.41
C LYS A 130 -25.16 3.64 9.04
N ALA A 131 -23.87 3.67 8.66
CA ALA A 131 -23.41 3.13 7.39
C ALA A 131 -23.16 1.62 7.42
N TYR A 132 -23.07 0.98 8.59
CA TYR A 132 -22.61 -0.41 8.71
C TYR A 132 -23.52 -1.43 8.00
N GLY A 133 -24.84 -1.15 7.96
CA GLY A 133 -25.81 -1.98 7.26
C GLY A 133 -26.01 -1.65 5.79
N LEU A 134 -25.40 -0.57 5.28
CA LEU A 134 -25.56 -0.12 3.89
C LEU A 134 -24.70 -0.96 2.92
N ALA A 135 -25.15 -1.02 1.68
CA ALA A 135 -24.35 -1.58 0.58
C ALA A 135 -23.25 -0.58 0.13
N PRO A 136 -22.15 -1.03 -0.50
CA PRO A 136 -21.12 -0.15 -1.04
C PRO A 136 -21.65 0.94 -1.99
N SER A 137 -22.69 0.64 -2.75
CA SER A 137 -23.33 1.59 -3.68
C SER A 137 -24.09 2.73 -2.99
N GLU A 138 -24.40 2.60 -1.71
CA GLU A 138 -25.15 3.58 -0.91
C GLU A 138 -24.24 4.55 -0.13
N ILE A 139 -22.92 4.37 -0.21
CA ILE A 139 -21.92 5.18 0.49
C ILE A 139 -20.99 5.90 -0.49
N SER A 140 -20.42 7.03 -0.04
CA SER A 140 -19.49 7.82 -0.87
C SER A 140 -18.18 7.08 -1.17
N GLY A 141 -17.45 7.49 -2.22
CA GLY A 141 -16.13 6.90 -2.57
C GLY A 141 -15.11 6.97 -1.43
N GLY A 142 -15.07 8.08 -0.68
CA GLY A 142 -14.23 8.21 0.52
C GLY A 142 -14.61 7.24 1.63
N MET A 143 -15.92 7.03 1.85
CA MET A 143 -16.40 6.01 2.80
C MET A 143 -16.04 4.60 2.33
N GLN A 144 -16.16 4.30 1.03
CA GLN A 144 -15.74 3.00 0.48
C GLN A 144 -14.24 2.74 0.72
N LYS A 145 -13.38 3.76 0.59
CA LYS A 145 -11.95 3.64 0.91
C LYS A 145 -11.73 3.34 2.39
N ARG A 146 -12.44 4.02 3.30
CA ARG A 146 -12.37 3.76 4.74
C ARG A 146 -12.80 2.32 5.07
N VAL A 147 -13.89 1.83 4.49
CA VAL A 147 -14.33 0.43 4.62
C VAL A 147 -13.27 -0.55 4.11
N ALA A 148 -12.67 -0.27 2.97
CA ALA A 148 -11.61 -1.11 2.41
C ALA A 148 -10.34 -1.12 3.30
N ILE A 149 -10.00 0.00 3.95
CA ILE A 149 -8.92 0.06 4.95
C ILE A 149 -9.31 -0.77 6.19
N ALA A 150 -10.53 -0.60 6.73
CA ALA A 150 -11.01 -1.40 7.87
C ALA A 150 -10.94 -2.91 7.58
N ARG A 151 -11.37 -3.32 6.36
CA ARG A 151 -11.26 -4.72 5.90
C ARG A 151 -9.80 -5.18 5.82
N ALA A 152 -8.89 -4.32 5.34
CA ALA A 152 -7.48 -4.67 5.21
C ALA A 152 -6.79 -4.90 6.56
N ILE A 153 -7.23 -4.19 7.63
CA ILE A 153 -6.61 -4.27 8.96
C ILE A 153 -7.33 -5.22 9.92
N VAL A 154 -8.47 -5.81 9.53
CA VAL A 154 -9.30 -6.61 10.44
C VAL A 154 -8.60 -7.84 11.00
N LEU A 155 -7.70 -8.46 10.22
CA LEU A 155 -6.86 -9.60 10.63
C LEU A 155 -5.60 -9.21 11.41
N GLN A 156 -5.42 -7.93 11.77
CA GLN A 156 -4.21 -7.42 12.42
C GLN A 156 -2.93 -7.73 11.60
N PRO A 157 -2.86 -7.29 10.35
CA PRO A 157 -1.76 -7.62 9.47
C PRO A 157 -0.43 -7.03 9.97
N LYS A 158 0.68 -7.70 9.68
CA LYS A 158 2.03 -7.16 9.86
C LYS A 158 2.47 -6.30 8.68
N TYR A 159 1.84 -6.51 7.52
CA TYR A 159 2.18 -5.86 6.25
C TYR A 159 0.90 -5.34 5.61
N LEU A 160 0.88 -4.06 5.26
CA LEU A 160 -0.23 -3.42 4.57
C LEU A 160 0.23 -2.92 3.21
N PHE A 161 -0.47 -3.32 2.16
CA PHE A 161 -0.20 -2.86 0.79
C PHE A 161 -1.35 -1.99 0.31
N CYS A 162 -1.03 -0.80 -0.20
CA CYS A 162 -1.98 0.16 -0.72
C CYS A 162 -1.63 0.49 -2.18
N ASP A 163 -2.44 0.03 -3.12
CA ASP A 163 -2.24 0.33 -4.55
C ASP A 163 -3.11 1.53 -4.93
N GLU A 164 -2.48 2.68 -5.15
CA GLU A 164 -3.12 3.95 -5.51
C GLU A 164 -4.32 4.29 -4.60
N PRO A 165 -4.12 4.43 -3.27
CA PRO A 165 -5.21 4.56 -2.31
C PRO A 165 -6.13 5.75 -2.56
N ASN A 166 -5.60 6.84 -3.12
CA ASN A 166 -6.30 8.10 -3.35
C ASN A 166 -6.93 8.24 -4.75
N SER A 167 -6.78 7.22 -5.60
CA SER A 167 -7.34 7.27 -6.95
C SER A 167 -8.85 7.52 -6.94
N GLY A 168 -9.27 8.57 -7.65
CA GLY A 168 -10.68 8.95 -7.81
C GLY A 168 -11.27 9.76 -6.66
N LEU A 169 -10.45 10.22 -5.70
CA LEU A 169 -10.87 11.08 -4.59
C LEU A 169 -10.54 12.55 -4.87
N ASP A 170 -11.29 13.45 -4.24
CA ASP A 170 -10.95 14.86 -4.18
C ASP A 170 -9.73 15.11 -3.26
N PRO A 171 -8.99 16.24 -3.41
CA PRO A 171 -7.77 16.48 -2.63
C PRO A 171 -7.95 16.46 -1.11
N LYS A 172 -9.09 16.94 -0.61
CA LYS A 172 -9.37 16.95 0.85
C LYS A 172 -9.58 15.54 1.38
N THR A 173 -10.35 14.74 0.67
CA THR A 173 -10.59 13.33 1.03
C THR A 173 -9.31 12.50 0.91
N SER A 174 -8.48 12.77 -0.12
CA SER A 174 -7.17 12.12 -0.29
C SER A 174 -6.26 12.34 0.92
N LEU A 175 -6.16 13.58 1.40
CA LEU A 175 -5.37 13.91 2.59
C LEU A 175 -5.85 13.14 3.84
N ILE A 176 -7.16 13.01 4.03
CA ILE A 176 -7.73 12.27 5.16
C ILE A 176 -7.38 10.77 5.06
N ILE A 177 -7.43 10.19 3.86
CA ILE A 177 -7.04 8.79 3.65
C ILE A 177 -5.54 8.57 3.89
N ASP A 178 -4.68 9.49 3.43
CA ASP A 178 -3.25 9.43 3.68
C ASP A 178 -2.93 9.46 5.17
N GLN A 179 -3.50 10.43 5.90
CA GLN A 179 -3.32 10.55 7.35
C GLN A 179 -3.82 9.32 8.11
N LEU A 180 -4.96 8.74 7.68
CA LEU A 180 -5.50 7.52 8.26
C LEU A 180 -4.55 6.33 8.04
N ILE A 181 -4.00 6.16 6.85
CA ILE A 181 -3.03 5.09 6.56
C ILE A 181 -1.76 5.28 7.40
N SER A 182 -1.25 6.51 7.49
CA SER A 182 -0.08 6.84 8.32
C SER A 182 -0.33 6.55 9.80
N GLN A 183 -1.46 7.00 10.35
CA GLN A 183 -1.85 6.74 11.74
C GLN A 183 -1.90 5.23 12.04
N ILE A 184 -2.60 4.45 11.21
CA ILE A 184 -2.70 3.00 11.33
C ILE A 184 -1.31 2.34 11.28
N THR A 185 -0.46 2.81 10.38
CA THR A 185 0.92 2.31 10.24
C THR A 185 1.71 2.41 11.53
N HIS A 186 1.69 3.60 12.15
CA HIS A 186 2.43 3.87 13.38
C HIS A 186 1.79 3.20 14.59
N GLU A 187 0.47 3.31 14.74
CA GLU A 187 -0.25 2.78 15.90
C GLU A 187 -0.11 1.26 16.02
N PHE A 188 -0.23 0.55 14.90
CA PHE A 188 -0.12 -0.91 14.89
C PHE A 188 1.29 -1.42 14.50
N ASN A 189 2.26 -0.54 14.34
CA ASN A 189 3.65 -0.86 13.94
C ASN A 189 3.70 -1.75 12.68
N ILE A 190 2.91 -1.40 11.66
CA ILE A 190 2.78 -2.16 10.42
C ILE A 190 3.90 -1.75 9.43
N THR A 191 4.39 -2.70 8.63
CA THR A 191 5.17 -2.37 7.43
C THR A 191 4.20 -2.00 6.32
N THR A 192 3.98 -0.70 6.07
CA THR A 192 3.05 -0.24 5.04
C THR A 192 3.78 0.09 3.75
N ILE A 193 3.33 -0.46 2.62
CA ILE A 193 3.84 -0.20 1.28
C ILE A 193 2.74 0.46 0.45
N ILE A 194 3.01 1.67 -0.03
CA ILE A 194 2.07 2.47 -0.81
C ILE A 194 2.63 2.66 -2.22
N ASN A 195 1.89 2.21 -3.22
CA ASN A 195 2.17 2.52 -4.61
C ASN A 195 1.41 3.80 -4.98
N SER A 196 2.09 4.87 -5.36
CA SER A 196 1.44 6.12 -5.73
C SER A 196 2.21 6.89 -6.80
N HIS A 197 1.50 7.71 -7.55
CA HIS A 197 2.03 8.75 -8.44
C HIS A 197 1.63 10.16 -7.96
N ASP A 198 0.87 10.26 -6.87
CA ASP A 198 0.46 11.54 -6.28
C ASP A 198 1.55 12.09 -5.35
N MET A 199 2.18 13.19 -5.78
CA MET A 199 3.24 13.83 -5.03
C MET A 199 2.74 14.49 -3.74
N ASN A 200 1.44 14.85 -3.63
CA ASN A 200 0.91 15.38 -2.38
C ASN A 200 0.96 14.31 -1.30
N SER A 201 0.51 13.07 -1.61
CA SER A 201 0.61 11.92 -0.70
C SER A 201 2.06 11.64 -0.30
N VAL A 202 3.00 11.71 -1.27
CA VAL A 202 4.42 11.47 -1.02
C VAL A 202 4.99 12.48 -0.03
N MET A 203 4.69 13.76 -0.19
CA MET A 203 5.16 14.83 0.70
C MET A 203 4.46 14.81 2.06
N GLU A 204 3.21 14.36 2.12
CA GLU A 204 2.45 14.29 3.38
C GLU A 204 2.95 13.14 4.26
N ILE A 205 2.98 11.91 3.74
CA ILE A 205 3.17 10.70 4.54
C ILE A 205 4.39 9.85 4.15
N GLY A 206 5.19 10.23 3.16
CA GLY A 206 6.34 9.44 2.72
C GLY A 206 7.50 9.49 3.70
N GLU A 207 7.83 8.36 4.32
CA GLU A 207 8.95 8.24 5.28
C GLU A 207 10.14 7.49 4.68
N ASN A 208 9.88 6.47 3.86
CA ASN A 208 10.86 5.79 3.03
C ASN A 208 10.32 5.73 1.61
N ILE A 209 11.00 6.36 0.66
CA ILE A 209 10.52 6.58 -0.69
C ILE A 209 11.48 5.94 -1.68
N ILE A 210 10.94 5.09 -2.56
CA ILE A 210 11.68 4.38 -3.58
C ILE A 210 11.18 4.85 -4.93
N PHE A 211 12.06 5.44 -5.74
CA PHE A 211 11.75 5.86 -7.10
C PHE A 211 12.13 4.78 -8.10
N ILE A 212 11.13 4.28 -8.82
CA ILE A 212 11.29 3.28 -9.88
C ILE A 212 11.18 3.97 -11.24
N GLU A 213 12.25 3.81 -12.03
CA GLU A 213 12.32 4.29 -13.40
C GLU A 213 12.77 3.15 -14.33
N GLN A 214 12.04 2.94 -15.41
CA GLN A 214 12.35 1.92 -16.45
C GLN A 214 12.67 0.53 -15.88
N GLY A 215 12.00 0.15 -14.79
CA GLY A 215 12.17 -1.14 -14.12
C GLY A 215 13.33 -1.22 -13.12
N GLU A 216 14.05 -0.14 -12.89
CA GLU A 216 15.18 -0.06 -11.97
C GLU A 216 14.85 0.84 -10.77
N LYS A 217 15.50 0.61 -9.63
CA LYS A 217 15.47 1.56 -8.51
C LYS A 217 16.47 2.68 -8.82
N ALA A 218 15.95 3.82 -9.27
CA ALA A 218 16.76 4.98 -9.63
C ALA A 218 17.14 5.86 -8.42
N TRP A 219 16.35 5.79 -7.33
CA TRP A 219 16.62 6.52 -6.09
C TRP A 219 15.89 5.92 -4.90
N GLU A 220 16.41 6.15 -3.69
CA GLU A 220 15.79 5.82 -2.40
C GLU A 220 16.20 6.87 -1.37
N GLY A 221 15.25 7.31 -0.54
CA GLY A 221 15.45 8.29 0.52
C GLY A 221 14.13 8.64 1.20
N ASN A 222 14.08 9.76 1.90
CA ASN A 222 12.86 10.28 2.53
C ASN A 222 12.36 11.55 1.82
N LYS A 223 11.23 12.12 2.30
CA LYS A 223 10.62 13.29 1.68
C LYS A 223 11.51 14.56 1.74
N ASP A 224 12.38 14.68 2.74
CA ASP A 224 13.27 15.83 2.86
C ASP A 224 14.44 15.70 1.90
N ASP A 225 14.95 14.48 1.68
CA ASP A 225 16.05 14.20 0.73
C ASP A 225 15.67 14.55 -0.72
N ILE A 226 14.38 14.44 -1.09
CA ILE A 226 13.90 14.72 -2.47
C ILE A 226 14.29 16.12 -2.95
N PHE A 227 14.32 17.12 -2.07
CA PHE A 227 14.63 18.51 -2.46
C PHE A 227 16.10 18.73 -2.77
N HIS A 228 16.98 17.90 -2.24
CA HIS A 228 18.44 18.07 -2.28
C HIS A 228 19.16 17.11 -3.23
N VAL A 229 18.43 16.16 -3.82
CA VAL A 229 19.02 15.13 -4.67
C VAL A 229 19.35 15.65 -6.06
N ASP A 230 20.54 15.27 -6.56
CA ASP A 230 20.96 15.51 -7.95
C ASP A 230 20.66 14.25 -8.80
N ASN A 231 19.36 14.01 -9.05
CA ASN A 231 18.87 12.96 -9.93
C ASN A 231 17.89 13.58 -10.92
N GLU A 232 18.29 13.68 -12.20
CA GLU A 232 17.51 14.35 -13.24
C GLU A 232 16.13 13.71 -13.43
N ALA A 233 16.03 12.40 -13.44
CA ALA A 233 14.78 11.67 -13.65
C ALA A 233 13.80 11.89 -12.50
N LEU A 234 14.28 11.80 -11.25
CA LEU A 234 13.48 12.11 -10.07
C LEU A 234 13.04 13.57 -10.08
N ASN A 235 13.94 14.49 -10.40
CA ASN A 235 13.65 15.91 -10.49
C ASN A 235 12.54 16.19 -11.53
N ASN A 236 12.63 15.59 -12.71
CA ASN A 236 11.65 15.73 -13.77
C ASN A 236 10.30 15.13 -13.38
N PHE A 237 10.29 14.05 -12.59
CA PHE A 237 9.06 13.44 -12.09
C PHE A 237 8.41 14.25 -10.97
N VAL A 238 9.18 14.62 -9.94
CA VAL A 238 8.65 15.29 -8.73
C VAL A 238 8.31 16.76 -9.00
N PHE A 239 9.20 17.48 -9.70
CA PHE A 239 9.08 18.92 -9.94
C PHE A 239 8.51 19.24 -11.33
N ALA A 240 7.66 18.35 -11.87
CA ALA A 240 6.99 18.59 -13.15
C ALA A 240 6.05 19.81 -13.12
N SER A 241 5.41 20.09 -11.98
CA SER A 241 4.52 21.25 -11.82
C SER A 241 5.27 22.51 -11.38
N GLU A 242 4.76 23.68 -11.78
CA GLU A 242 5.31 24.99 -11.36
C GLU A 242 5.27 25.19 -9.84
N LEU A 243 4.25 24.67 -9.16
CA LEU A 243 4.13 24.72 -7.69
C LEU A 243 5.33 24.02 -7.02
N TYR A 244 5.62 22.77 -7.41
CA TYR A 244 6.72 22.05 -6.83
C TYR A 244 8.10 22.61 -7.19
N LYS A 245 8.25 23.25 -8.37
CA LYS A 245 9.47 24.01 -8.71
C LYS A 245 9.70 25.21 -7.79
N GLN A 246 8.63 25.92 -7.42
CA GLN A 246 8.71 27.03 -6.46
C GLN A 246 9.06 26.52 -5.06
N VAL A 247 8.43 25.44 -4.61
CA VAL A 247 8.74 24.81 -3.32
C VAL A 247 10.21 24.37 -3.28
N LYS A 248 10.75 23.77 -4.35
CA LYS A 248 12.16 23.40 -4.43
C LYS A 248 13.09 24.60 -4.25
N LYS A 249 12.79 25.73 -4.95
CA LYS A 249 13.60 26.96 -4.83
C LYS A 249 13.57 27.58 -3.43
N ALA A 250 12.49 27.37 -2.68
CA ALA A 250 12.35 27.88 -1.33
C ALA A 250 13.09 27.02 -0.28
N ASN A 251 13.44 25.78 -0.62
CA ASN A 251 14.14 24.81 0.25
C ASN A 251 15.62 24.62 -0.10
N GLN A 252 16.14 25.32 -1.13
CA GLN A 252 17.55 25.44 -1.50
C GLN A 252 18.17 26.72 -0.94
#